data_9b81112771308a89aed2f3188f6fc5f6
#
_entry.id   9b81112771308a89aed2f3188f6fc5f6
#
_cell.length_a   1.000
_cell.length_b   1.000
_cell.length_c   1.000
_cell.angle_alpha   90.00
_cell.angle_beta   90.00
_cell.angle_gamma   90.00
#
_symmetry.space_group_name_H-M   'P 1'
#
loop_
_entity.id
_entity.type
_entity.pdbx_description
1 polymer ?
#
loop_
_entity_poly.entity_id
_entity_poly.type
_entity_poly.pdbx_seq_one_letter_code
_entity_poly.pdbx_strand_id
1 'polypeptide(L)'
;MVKIVDHGTWQLADADEELHTRGPGLLWNESFYFDFAAPDGSIGGYVRLGLYPNWDRAWYWACIVRPGQPAILVADNSAALPGRGSTDLRTAGLAAKQEIVQPLRSARIGLDAVAVVLPEAAAAYAGLEAAEQVRLVLDLEWVTAGGVYPYKDLPRYEIPCEVTGTVSIGDATTTIRAFGERDHSWGERDWWQISWLWSSGRLGDGTAFHGMQANIGFAIGWPSFAVPPSGELSHLTGFCAHTDFGADGFPQRSRLRLPGAPLTAIPLAFAPVAMTSPDGRVAHFPRALCEFTADDGRIGYGWTEWNQPPGWRDHGWSFLGDSSVADADLAGRGGDGK
;
A
#
# COMPACT_ATOMS: atom_id res chain seq x y z
N MET A 1 -2.63 -25.44 -6.72
CA MET A 1 -3.37 -24.62 -5.73
C MET A 1 -2.42 -23.55 -5.26
N VAL A 2 -2.90 -22.31 -5.07
CA VAL A 2 -2.10 -21.26 -4.42
C VAL A 2 -1.94 -21.64 -2.95
N LYS A 3 -0.75 -21.44 -2.40
CA LYS A 3 -0.50 -21.67 -0.98
C LYS A 3 -1.09 -20.52 -0.17
N ILE A 4 -1.94 -20.81 0.80
CA ILE A 4 -2.47 -19.85 1.76
C ILE A 4 -1.79 -20.15 3.10
N VAL A 5 -1.27 -19.11 3.77
CA VAL A 5 -0.70 -19.26 5.11
C VAL A 5 -1.83 -19.48 6.11
N ASP A 6 -1.73 -20.55 6.88
CA ASP A 6 -2.70 -20.87 7.95
C ASP A 6 -2.17 -20.37 9.30
N HIS A 7 -2.89 -19.41 9.89
CA HIS A 7 -2.61 -18.90 11.25
C HIS A 7 -3.52 -19.53 12.32
N GLY A 8 -4.41 -20.46 11.93
CA GLY A 8 -5.31 -21.16 12.84
C GLY A 8 -6.46 -20.32 13.39
N THR A 9 -6.74 -19.12 12.85
CA THR A 9 -7.79 -18.22 13.35
C THR A 9 -8.97 -18.05 12.40
N TRP A 10 -8.74 -17.81 11.13
CA TRP A 10 -9.75 -17.82 10.09
C TRP A 10 -9.17 -18.39 8.80
N GLN A 11 -10.02 -19.01 8.01
CA GLN A 11 -9.60 -19.63 6.75
C GLN A 11 -10.07 -18.76 5.60
N LEU A 12 -9.13 -18.18 4.87
CA LEU A 12 -9.39 -17.45 3.65
C LEU A 12 -9.92 -18.41 2.58
N ALA A 13 -11.01 -18.03 1.93
CA ALA A 13 -11.66 -18.77 0.85
C ALA A 13 -11.74 -17.94 -0.43
N ASP A 14 -12.02 -18.59 -1.55
CA ASP A 14 -12.24 -17.91 -2.84
C ASP A 14 -13.36 -16.85 -2.77
N ALA A 15 -14.36 -17.05 -1.90
CA ALA A 15 -15.45 -16.11 -1.68
C ALA A 15 -15.03 -14.80 -0.99
N ASP A 16 -13.88 -14.79 -0.31
CA ASP A 16 -13.35 -13.56 0.30
C ASP A 16 -12.74 -12.59 -0.74
N GLU A 17 -12.73 -12.95 -2.01
CA GLU A 17 -12.46 -12.01 -3.12
C GLU A 17 -13.72 -11.21 -3.56
N GLU A 18 -14.90 -11.57 -3.05
CA GLU A 18 -16.15 -10.88 -3.31
C GLU A 18 -16.39 -9.76 -2.29
N LEU A 19 -17.45 -8.98 -2.50
CA LEU A 19 -17.89 -7.95 -1.56
C LEU A 19 -18.54 -8.57 -0.32
N HIS A 20 -18.12 -8.11 0.83
CA HIS A 20 -18.60 -8.60 2.12
C HIS A 20 -19.88 -7.90 2.58
N THR A 21 -20.62 -8.56 3.47
CA THR A 21 -21.75 -7.94 4.15
C THR A 21 -21.26 -6.83 5.06
N ARG A 22 -21.73 -5.60 4.83
CA ARG A 22 -21.33 -4.42 5.60
C ARG A 22 -21.72 -4.55 7.07
N GLY A 23 -20.80 -4.16 7.96
CA GLY A 23 -21.08 -3.92 9.36
C GLY A 23 -21.83 -2.60 9.59
N PRO A 24 -22.25 -2.30 10.84
CA PRO A 24 -23.10 -1.15 11.16
C PRO A 24 -22.36 0.19 11.26
N GLY A 25 -21.05 0.20 11.42
CA GLY A 25 -20.28 1.41 11.67
C GLY A 25 -20.20 2.35 10.47
N LEU A 26 -20.20 3.67 10.71
CA LEU A 26 -20.14 4.67 9.63
C LEU A 26 -18.90 4.54 8.77
N LEU A 27 -17.77 4.18 9.37
CA LEU A 27 -16.48 4.05 8.70
C LEU A 27 -16.17 2.60 8.27
N TRP A 28 -17.19 1.73 8.28
CA TRP A 28 -17.03 0.42 7.68
C TRP A 28 -16.71 0.57 6.20
N ASN A 29 -15.63 -0.04 5.77
CA ASN A 29 -15.22 0.01 4.37
C ASN A 29 -14.80 -1.34 3.83
N GLU A 30 -14.91 -1.49 2.52
CA GLU A 30 -14.33 -2.53 1.71
C GLU A 30 -13.22 -1.89 0.87
N SER A 31 -12.02 -2.42 0.92
CA SER A 31 -10.87 -1.83 0.26
C SER A 31 -10.11 -2.84 -0.57
N PHE A 32 -9.95 -2.52 -1.83
CA PHE A 32 -9.11 -3.25 -2.78
C PHE A 32 -7.92 -2.36 -3.14
N TYR A 33 -6.73 -2.89 -3.00
CA TYR A 33 -5.49 -2.18 -3.29
C TYR A 33 -4.60 -3.02 -4.22
N PHE A 34 -3.92 -2.35 -5.12
CA PHE A 34 -3.02 -2.92 -6.09
C PHE A 34 -1.85 -1.98 -6.30
N ASP A 35 -0.63 -2.45 -6.22
CA ASP A 35 0.54 -1.67 -6.59
C ASP A 35 1.43 -2.42 -7.59
N PHE A 36 2.38 -1.67 -8.15
CA PHE A 36 3.48 -2.23 -8.91
C PHE A 36 4.71 -1.34 -8.83
N ALA A 37 5.89 -1.96 -8.98
CA ALA A 37 7.16 -1.29 -9.14
C ALA A 37 8.00 -2.02 -10.19
N ALA A 38 8.57 -1.25 -11.14
CA ALA A 38 9.50 -1.81 -12.09
C ALA A 38 10.77 -2.33 -11.38
N PRO A 39 11.41 -3.40 -11.90
CA PRO A 39 12.59 -3.99 -11.26
C PRO A 39 13.81 -3.07 -11.14
N ASP A 40 13.83 -1.98 -11.89
CA ASP A 40 14.86 -0.93 -11.88
C ASP A 40 14.43 0.36 -11.18
N GLY A 41 13.22 0.39 -10.57
CA GLY A 41 12.67 1.55 -9.91
C GLY A 41 12.26 2.70 -10.85
N SER A 42 12.31 2.52 -12.16
CA SER A 42 12.06 3.58 -13.14
C SER A 42 10.61 4.06 -13.20
N ILE A 43 9.68 3.22 -12.82
CA ILE A 43 8.24 3.51 -12.76
C ILE A 43 7.58 2.69 -11.68
N GLY A 44 6.63 3.27 -10.98
CA GLY A 44 5.71 2.59 -10.09
C GLY A 44 4.32 3.19 -10.16
N GLY A 45 3.36 2.45 -9.65
CA GLY A 45 1.99 2.93 -9.56
C GLY A 45 1.16 2.14 -8.56
N TYR A 46 0.04 2.71 -8.20
CA TYR A 46 -0.96 2.00 -7.40
C TYR A 46 -2.37 2.36 -7.85
N VAL A 47 -3.30 1.49 -7.52
CA VAL A 47 -4.75 1.71 -7.63
C VAL A 47 -5.41 1.26 -6.33
N ARG A 48 -6.35 2.06 -5.84
CA ARG A 48 -7.18 1.70 -4.69
C ARG A 48 -8.63 2.06 -4.93
N LEU A 49 -9.51 1.09 -4.72
CA LEU A 49 -10.96 1.29 -4.58
C LEU A 49 -11.33 1.09 -3.10
N GLY A 50 -11.96 2.08 -2.48
CA GLY A 50 -12.53 1.98 -1.15
C GLY A 50 -14.02 2.24 -1.19
N LEU A 51 -14.83 1.29 -0.74
CA LEU A 51 -16.28 1.43 -0.68
C LEU A 51 -16.71 1.70 0.77
N TYR A 52 -17.41 2.80 0.99
CA TYR A 52 -17.94 3.22 2.29
C TYR A 52 -19.48 3.22 2.24
N PRO A 53 -20.13 2.05 2.31
CA PRO A 53 -21.56 1.93 2.05
C PRO A 53 -22.43 2.62 3.11
N ASN A 54 -21.96 2.82 4.35
CA ASN A 54 -22.68 3.53 5.40
C ASN A 54 -22.45 5.05 5.33
N TRP A 55 -21.47 5.49 4.57
CA TRP A 55 -21.17 6.90 4.28
C TRP A 55 -21.61 7.30 2.86
N ASP A 56 -22.24 6.38 2.12
CA ASP A 56 -22.78 6.55 0.77
C ASP A 56 -21.77 7.13 -0.22
N ARG A 57 -20.55 6.59 -0.23
CA ARG A 57 -19.50 7.02 -1.15
C ARG A 57 -18.45 5.95 -1.45
N ALA A 58 -17.78 6.13 -2.56
CA ALA A 58 -16.58 5.42 -2.92
C ALA A 58 -15.38 6.38 -2.96
N TRP A 59 -14.21 5.87 -2.62
CA TRP A 59 -12.92 6.51 -2.85
C TRP A 59 -12.19 5.76 -3.94
N TYR A 60 -11.71 6.48 -4.93
CA TYR A 60 -10.89 5.89 -5.96
C TYR A 60 -9.59 6.67 -6.10
N TRP A 61 -8.48 5.98 -5.97
CA TRP A 61 -7.16 6.53 -6.15
C TRP A 61 -6.38 5.72 -7.16
N ALA A 62 -5.69 6.39 -8.06
CA ALA A 62 -4.66 5.80 -8.90
C ALA A 62 -3.52 6.79 -9.06
N CYS A 63 -2.30 6.33 -8.95
CA CYS A 63 -1.15 7.18 -9.15
C CYS A 63 -0.06 6.45 -9.92
N ILE A 64 0.57 7.17 -10.84
CA ILE A 64 1.78 6.73 -11.53
C ILE A 64 2.89 7.70 -11.19
N VAL A 65 4.02 7.15 -10.78
CA VAL A 65 5.22 7.93 -10.46
C VAL A 65 6.44 7.42 -11.23
N ARG A 66 7.32 8.36 -11.54
CA ARG A 66 8.64 8.12 -12.10
C ARG A 66 9.63 9.02 -11.35
N PRO A 67 10.76 8.53 -10.88
CA PRO A 67 11.75 9.38 -10.20
C PRO A 67 12.13 10.59 -11.04
N GLY A 68 12.13 11.78 -10.42
CA GLY A 68 12.47 13.04 -11.07
C GLY A 68 11.41 13.60 -12.04
N GLN A 69 10.22 13.02 -12.10
CA GLN A 69 9.10 13.50 -12.91
C GLN A 69 7.86 13.83 -12.05
N PRO A 70 6.95 14.69 -12.53
CA PRO A 70 5.66 14.91 -11.87
C PRO A 70 4.90 13.60 -11.67
N ALA A 71 4.23 13.48 -10.54
CA ALA A 71 3.31 12.37 -10.31
C ALA A 71 2.00 12.58 -11.09
N ILE A 72 1.40 11.52 -11.58
CA ILE A 72 0.12 11.52 -12.28
C ILE A 72 -0.91 10.90 -11.36
N LEU A 73 -1.81 11.71 -10.83
CA LEU A 73 -2.74 11.33 -9.76
C LEU A 73 -4.20 11.41 -10.19
N VAL A 74 -4.94 10.35 -9.91
CA VAL A 74 -6.42 10.36 -9.81
C VAL A 74 -6.77 10.20 -8.34
N ALA A 75 -7.54 11.15 -7.79
CA ALA A 75 -8.02 11.08 -6.41
C ALA A 75 -9.47 11.59 -6.35
N ASP A 76 -10.41 10.67 -6.27
CA ASP A 76 -11.83 10.97 -6.06
C ASP A 76 -12.28 10.36 -4.73
N ASN A 77 -12.56 11.21 -3.74
CA ASN A 77 -13.04 10.81 -2.41
C ASN A 77 -14.55 10.99 -2.25
N SER A 78 -15.26 11.28 -3.36
CA SER A 78 -16.68 11.62 -3.34
C SER A 78 -17.51 10.88 -4.38
N ALA A 79 -16.92 9.92 -5.07
CA ALA A 79 -17.62 9.13 -6.08
C ALA A 79 -18.85 8.46 -5.48
N ALA A 80 -19.93 8.38 -6.26
CA ALA A 80 -21.08 7.57 -5.90
C ALA A 80 -20.69 6.09 -5.82
N LEU A 81 -21.32 5.35 -4.91
CA LEU A 81 -21.14 3.91 -4.84
C LEU A 81 -21.48 3.24 -6.18
N PRO A 82 -20.72 2.25 -6.60
CA PRO A 82 -21.07 1.44 -7.76
C PRO A 82 -22.39 0.67 -7.51
N GLY A 83 -22.98 0.15 -8.57
CA GLY A 83 -24.18 -0.68 -8.47
C GLY A 83 -23.98 -1.86 -7.52
N ARG A 84 -25.07 -2.37 -6.96
CA ARG A 84 -25.03 -3.46 -5.98
C ARG A 84 -24.23 -4.67 -6.51
N GLY A 85 -23.27 -5.12 -5.73
CA GLY A 85 -22.41 -6.27 -6.09
C GLY A 85 -21.37 -5.96 -7.17
N SER A 86 -21.14 -4.68 -7.49
CA SER A 86 -20.16 -4.26 -8.48
C SER A 86 -19.01 -3.49 -7.83
N THR A 87 -17.81 -3.65 -8.40
CA THR A 87 -16.62 -2.83 -8.14
C THR A 87 -16.30 -1.88 -9.30
N ASP A 88 -17.12 -1.90 -10.37
CA ASP A 88 -16.97 -0.98 -11.50
C ASP A 88 -17.44 0.42 -11.13
N LEU A 89 -16.53 1.39 -11.22
CA LEU A 89 -16.82 2.78 -10.86
C LEU A 89 -16.85 3.66 -12.12
N ARG A 90 -17.91 4.50 -12.23
CA ARG A 90 -18.03 5.47 -13.31
C ARG A 90 -18.50 6.80 -12.78
N THR A 91 -17.70 7.84 -13.03
CA THR A 91 -18.03 9.24 -12.77
C THR A 91 -17.70 10.10 -13.99
N ALA A 92 -17.91 11.41 -13.90
CA ALA A 92 -17.44 12.31 -14.94
C ALA A 92 -15.90 12.33 -14.95
N GLY A 93 -15.29 11.77 -16.00
CA GLY A 93 -13.83 11.70 -16.14
C GLY A 93 -13.16 10.51 -15.47
N LEU A 94 -13.94 9.52 -15.00
CA LEU A 94 -13.40 8.28 -14.44
C LEU A 94 -14.23 7.06 -14.87
N ALA A 95 -13.58 6.10 -15.50
CA ALA A 95 -14.12 4.78 -15.75
C ALA A 95 -13.11 3.73 -15.27
N ALA A 96 -13.43 3.07 -14.18
CA ALA A 96 -12.59 2.05 -13.58
C ALA A 96 -13.31 0.72 -13.52
N LYS A 97 -12.60 -0.33 -13.87
CA LYS A 97 -13.06 -1.72 -13.77
C LYS A 97 -12.03 -2.52 -13.00
N GLN A 98 -12.51 -3.26 -12.01
CA GLN A 98 -11.74 -4.26 -11.30
C GLN A 98 -12.36 -5.62 -11.53
N GLU A 99 -11.56 -6.59 -11.94
CA GLU A 99 -11.99 -7.95 -12.23
C GLU A 99 -11.11 -8.96 -11.51
N ILE A 100 -11.70 -9.78 -10.66
CA ILE A 100 -11.05 -10.99 -10.15
C ILE A 100 -11.21 -12.06 -11.22
N VAL A 101 -10.13 -12.30 -11.98
CA VAL A 101 -10.14 -13.25 -13.10
C VAL A 101 -10.15 -14.68 -12.59
N GLN A 102 -9.33 -14.95 -11.58
CA GLN A 102 -9.33 -16.20 -10.82
C GLN A 102 -9.10 -15.89 -9.34
N PRO A 103 -10.02 -16.26 -8.45
CA PRO A 103 -9.90 -15.98 -7.03
C PRO A 103 -8.53 -16.37 -6.47
N LEU A 104 -7.93 -15.47 -5.71
CA LEU A 104 -6.61 -15.55 -5.07
C LEU A 104 -5.43 -15.77 -6.04
N ARG A 105 -5.67 -15.80 -7.35
CA ARG A 105 -4.65 -16.09 -8.37
C ARG A 105 -4.38 -14.94 -9.31
N SER A 106 -5.43 -14.32 -9.86
CA SER A 106 -5.22 -13.20 -10.78
C SER A 106 -6.36 -12.20 -10.73
N ALA A 107 -5.98 -10.93 -10.88
CA ALA A 107 -6.90 -9.80 -10.96
C ALA A 107 -6.46 -8.86 -12.08
N ARG A 108 -7.41 -8.17 -12.70
CA ARG A 108 -7.17 -7.20 -13.76
C ARG A 108 -7.80 -5.87 -13.41
N ILE A 109 -7.06 -4.79 -13.64
CA ILE A 109 -7.50 -3.41 -13.47
C ILE A 109 -7.50 -2.72 -14.83
N GLY A 110 -8.68 -2.23 -15.22
CA GLY A 110 -8.85 -1.29 -16.32
C GLY A 110 -9.21 0.09 -15.76
N LEU A 111 -8.53 1.12 -16.23
CA LEU A 111 -8.80 2.52 -15.90
C LEU A 111 -8.73 3.38 -17.14
N ASP A 112 -9.69 4.28 -17.30
CA ASP A 112 -9.63 5.41 -18.22
C ASP A 112 -10.11 6.65 -17.44
N ALA A 113 -9.19 7.54 -17.14
CA ALA A 113 -9.48 8.67 -16.27
C ALA A 113 -8.78 9.97 -16.69
N VAL A 114 -9.37 11.09 -16.28
CA VAL A 114 -8.70 12.37 -16.24
C VAL A 114 -7.92 12.46 -14.94
N ALA A 115 -6.60 12.43 -15.04
CA ALA A 115 -5.66 12.56 -13.93
C ALA A 115 -5.13 14.00 -13.85
N VAL A 116 -4.58 14.36 -12.70
CA VAL A 116 -3.85 15.63 -12.51
C VAL A 116 -2.34 15.39 -12.50
N VAL A 117 -1.60 16.34 -13.03
CA VAL A 117 -0.15 16.39 -13.00
C VAL A 117 0.28 17.11 -11.73
N LEU A 118 1.05 16.45 -10.87
CA LEU A 118 1.58 17.00 -9.62
C LEU A 118 3.08 17.24 -9.77
N PRO A 119 3.55 18.46 -10.01
CA PRO A 119 4.98 18.78 -10.05
C PRO A 119 5.66 18.54 -8.71
N GLU A 120 4.95 18.84 -7.62
CA GLU A 120 5.42 18.69 -6.25
C GLU A 120 4.43 17.86 -5.45
N ALA A 121 4.93 16.91 -4.67
CA ALA A 121 4.10 15.99 -3.90
C ALA A 121 3.14 16.70 -2.93
N ALA A 122 3.60 17.78 -2.27
CA ALA A 122 2.80 18.56 -1.33
C ALA A 122 1.56 19.21 -1.96
N ALA A 123 1.54 19.41 -3.28
CA ALA A 123 0.37 19.95 -3.99
C ALA A 123 -0.88 19.07 -3.83
N ALA A 124 -0.71 17.77 -3.61
CA ALA A 124 -1.83 16.86 -3.34
C ALA A 124 -2.62 17.19 -2.06
N TYR A 125 -2.05 17.98 -1.16
CA TYR A 125 -2.67 18.39 0.10
C TYR A 125 -3.30 19.80 0.05
N ALA A 126 -3.04 20.54 -1.02
CA ALA A 126 -3.49 21.92 -1.18
C ALA A 126 -4.76 22.11 -2.03
N GLY A 127 -5.29 21.01 -2.57
CA GLY A 127 -6.39 21.02 -3.55
C GLY A 127 -5.90 20.81 -4.98
N LEU A 128 -6.70 20.14 -5.80
CA LEU A 128 -6.30 19.68 -7.13
C LEU A 128 -7.02 20.40 -8.28
N GLU A 129 -7.91 21.35 -7.98
CA GLU A 129 -8.84 21.96 -8.94
C GLU A 129 -8.15 22.77 -10.05
N ALA A 130 -6.99 23.33 -9.74
CA ALA A 130 -6.21 24.15 -10.69
C ALA A 130 -5.04 23.41 -11.33
N ALA A 131 -4.87 22.10 -11.03
CA ALA A 131 -3.76 21.33 -11.56
C ALA A 131 -3.96 21.03 -13.06
N GLU A 132 -2.84 20.94 -13.79
CA GLU A 132 -2.84 20.46 -15.17
C GLU A 132 -3.46 19.06 -15.25
N GLN A 133 -4.26 18.81 -16.27
CA GLN A 133 -4.94 17.54 -16.46
C GLN A 133 -4.33 16.75 -17.62
N VAL A 134 -4.28 15.43 -17.45
CA VAL A 134 -3.84 14.49 -18.48
C VAL A 134 -4.70 13.24 -18.44
N ARG A 135 -4.90 12.61 -19.60
CA ARG A 135 -5.57 11.29 -19.62
C ARG A 135 -4.62 10.23 -19.11
N LEU A 136 -5.12 9.40 -18.18
CA LEU A 136 -4.44 8.20 -17.68
C LEU A 136 -5.26 6.97 -18.05
N VAL A 137 -4.62 6.01 -18.76
CA VAL A 137 -5.23 4.72 -19.05
C VAL A 137 -4.34 3.61 -18.50
N LEU A 138 -4.96 2.69 -17.75
CA LEU A 138 -4.31 1.48 -17.25
C LEU A 138 -5.03 0.25 -17.81
N ASP A 139 -4.26 -0.74 -18.23
CA ASP A 139 -4.70 -2.10 -18.51
C ASP A 139 -3.64 -3.04 -17.95
N LEU A 140 -3.83 -3.46 -16.70
CA LEU A 140 -2.83 -4.18 -15.92
C LEU A 140 -3.43 -5.44 -15.31
N GLU A 141 -2.65 -6.50 -15.26
CA GLU A 141 -2.96 -7.78 -14.64
C GLU A 141 -1.96 -8.12 -13.54
N TRP A 142 -2.47 -8.52 -12.38
CA TRP A 142 -1.71 -9.04 -11.24
C TRP A 142 -1.89 -10.54 -11.16
N VAL A 143 -0.80 -11.29 -11.19
CA VAL A 143 -0.77 -12.75 -11.06
C VAL A 143 -0.02 -13.12 -9.80
N THR A 144 -0.65 -13.88 -8.92
CA THR A 144 -0.09 -14.29 -7.63
C THR A 144 1.26 -14.98 -7.77
N ALA A 145 2.24 -14.50 -7.02
CA ALA A 145 3.61 -15.02 -6.97
C ALA A 145 3.99 -15.38 -5.53
N GLY A 146 4.11 -16.67 -5.23
CA GLY A 146 4.61 -17.17 -3.94
C GLY A 146 3.56 -17.57 -2.91
N GLY A 147 2.35 -17.03 -2.95
CA GLY A 147 1.26 -17.40 -2.04
C GLY A 147 0.38 -16.26 -1.60
N VAL A 148 -0.51 -16.54 -0.65
CA VAL A 148 -1.46 -15.58 -0.07
C VAL A 148 -1.25 -15.52 1.43
N TYR A 149 -1.23 -14.34 1.97
CA TYR A 149 -0.98 -14.06 3.38
C TYR A 149 -2.20 -13.39 4.04
N PRO A 150 -3.12 -14.14 4.67
CA PRO A 150 -4.16 -13.56 5.50
C PRO A 150 -3.58 -13.01 6.81
N TYR A 151 -4.09 -11.88 7.29
CA TYR A 151 -3.76 -11.39 8.61
C TYR A 151 -4.47 -12.23 9.68
N LYS A 152 -3.80 -12.45 10.81
CA LYS A 152 -4.34 -13.30 11.87
C LYS A 152 -5.60 -12.72 12.52
N ASP A 153 -5.58 -11.42 12.83
CA ASP A 153 -6.58 -10.78 13.68
C ASP A 153 -7.33 -9.64 12.96
N LEU A 154 -7.12 -9.50 11.66
CA LEU A 154 -7.77 -8.51 10.82
C LEU A 154 -8.38 -9.17 9.59
N PRO A 155 -9.58 -8.75 9.17
CA PRO A 155 -10.17 -9.20 7.91
C PRO A 155 -9.42 -8.54 6.73
N ARG A 156 -8.27 -9.08 6.40
CA ARG A 156 -7.35 -8.60 5.38
C ARG A 156 -6.43 -9.71 4.93
N TYR A 157 -6.06 -9.69 3.66
CA TYR A 157 -4.99 -10.53 3.11
C TYR A 157 -4.14 -9.75 2.12
N GLU A 158 -2.89 -10.17 1.98
CA GLU A 158 -1.91 -9.64 1.06
C GLU A 158 -1.48 -10.71 0.07
N ILE A 159 -1.23 -10.31 -1.17
CA ILE A 159 -0.81 -11.22 -2.23
C ILE A 159 0.33 -10.57 -3.02
N PRO A 160 1.56 -11.07 -2.91
CA PRO A 160 2.65 -10.67 -3.80
C PRO A 160 2.35 -11.16 -5.22
N CYS A 161 2.62 -10.32 -6.21
CA CYS A 161 2.23 -10.54 -7.60
C CYS A 161 3.35 -10.22 -8.59
N GLU A 162 3.33 -10.91 -9.73
CA GLU A 162 3.89 -10.41 -10.98
C GLU A 162 2.84 -9.52 -11.65
N VAL A 163 3.28 -8.40 -12.24
CA VAL A 163 2.39 -7.41 -12.86
C VAL A 163 2.78 -7.17 -14.30
N THR A 164 1.80 -7.28 -15.21
CA THR A 164 2.01 -7.04 -16.64
C THR A 164 0.89 -6.21 -17.24
N GLY A 165 1.17 -5.54 -18.35
CA GLY A 165 0.15 -4.77 -19.08
C GLY A 165 0.71 -3.46 -19.62
N THR A 166 -0.14 -2.42 -19.60
CA THR A 166 0.22 -1.10 -20.16
C THR A 166 -0.27 0.04 -19.27
N VAL A 167 0.51 1.11 -19.26
CA VAL A 167 0.18 2.42 -18.69
C VAL A 167 0.32 3.45 -19.81
N SER A 168 -0.76 4.21 -20.08
CA SER A 168 -0.73 5.32 -21.03
C SER A 168 -0.98 6.65 -20.31
N ILE A 169 -0.13 7.64 -20.53
CA ILE A 169 -0.24 9.00 -20.03
C ILE A 169 -0.26 9.95 -21.23
N GLY A 170 -1.39 10.60 -21.49
CA GLY A 170 -1.61 11.29 -22.76
C GLY A 170 -1.48 10.30 -23.93
N ASP A 171 -0.62 10.61 -24.88
CA ASP A 171 -0.36 9.79 -26.07
C ASP A 171 0.78 8.78 -25.87
N ALA A 172 1.48 8.82 -24.74
CA ALA A 172 2.62 7.95 -24.47
C ALA A 172 2.19 6.67 -23.74
N THR A 173 2.50 5.52 -24.32
CA THR A 173 2.21 4.20 -23.72
C THR A 173 3.49 3.50 -23.31
N THR A 174 3.50 2.98 -22.09
CA THR A 174 4.58 2.19 -21.50
C THR A 174 4.11 0.77 -21.26
N THR A 175 4.84 -0.22 -21.72
CA THR A 175 4.60 -1.63 -21.37
C THR A 175 5.17 -1.89 -19.99
N ILE A 176 4.37 -2.50 -19.12
CA ILE A 176 4.73 -2.84 -17.76
C ILE A 176 5.09 -4.32 -17.68
N ARG A 177 6.23 -4.58 -17.08
CA ARG A 177 6.68 -5.87 -16.55
C ARG A 177 7.31 -5.57 -15.20
N ALA A 178 6.56 -5.84 -14.15
CA ALA A 178 6.84 -5.37 -12.81
C ALA A 178 6.48 -6.46 -11.79
N PHE A 179 6.76 -6.19 -10.56
CA PHE A 179 6.19 -6.90 -9.43
C PHE A 179 5.38 -5.92 -8.59
N GLY A 180 4.51 -6.45 -7.74
CA GLY A 180 3.68 -5.64 -6.88
C GLY A 180 3.00 -6.47 -5.81
N GLU A 181 2.13 -5.83 -5.09
CA GLU A 181 1.28 -6.46 -4.10
C GLU A 181 -0.16 -6.05 -4.33
N ARG A 182 -1.09 -6.93 -3.99
CA ARG A 182 -2.50 -6.57 -3.88
C ARG A 182 -3.04 -6.97 -2.53
N ASP A 183 -3.89 -6.13 -1.97
CA ASP A 183 -4.61 -6.45 -0.75
C ASP A 183 -6.12 -6.32 -0.96
N HIS A 184 -6.85 -7.07 -0.16
CA HIS A 184 -8.26 -6.88 0.06
C HIS A 184 -8.51 -6.87 1.55
N SER A 185 -9.31 -5.91 1.99
CA SER A 185 -9.56 -5.73 3.41
C SER A 185 -10.92 -5.09 3.65
N TRP A 186 -11.59 -5.50 4.74
CA TRP A 186 -12.92 -5.01 5.08
C TRP A 186 -13.08 -4.83 6.58
N GLY A 187 -14.05 -4.02 6.98
CA GLY A 187 -14.36 -3.73 8.38
C GLY A 187 -14.32 -2.25 8.73
N GLU A 188 -14.57 -1.98 10.00
CA GLU A 188 -14.54 -0.63 10.55
C GLU A 188 -13.10 -0.12 10.65
N ARG A 189 -12.83 1.08 10.12
CA ARG A 189 -11.50 1.69 10.15
C ARG A 189 -11.57 3.19 10.30
N ASP A 190 -11.02 3.71 11.40
CA ASP A 190 -10.82 5.13 11.58
C ASP A 190 -9.39 5.53 11.21
N TRP A 191 -9.21 5.95 9.96
CA TRP A 191 -7.94 6.40 9.39
C TRP A 191 -7.38 7.65 10.06
N TRP A 192 -8.18 8.35 10.83
CA TRP A 192 -7.81 9.60 11.49
C TRP A 192 -7.45 9.44 12.97
N GLN A 193 -7.41 8.22 13.47
CA GLN A 193 -7.02 7.91 14.86
C GLN A 193 -5.70 7.17 14.96
N ILE A 194 -5.33 6.40 13.96
CA ILE A 194 -4.20 5.48 14.04
C ILE A 194 -3.20 5.82 12.95
N SER A 195 -1.95 6.08 13.33
CA SER A 195 -0.86 6.14 12.37
C SER A 195 -0.31 4.74 12.11
N TRP A 196 0.10 4.48 10.86
CA TRP A 196 0.77 3.23 10.50
C TRP A 196 1.79 3.45 9.40
N LEU A 197 2.70 2.50 9.29
CA LEU A 197 3.56 2.26 8.14
C LEU A 197 3.22 0.87 7.58
N TRP A 198 3.00 0.80 6.29
CA TRP A 198 2.88 -0.42 5.51
C TRP A 198 3.96 -0.38 4.43
N SER A 199 4.62 -1.52 4.17
CA SER A 199 5.69 -1.57 3.19
C SER A 199 5.74 -2.93 2.51
N SER A 200 5.89 -2.92 1.19
CA SER A 200 6.15 -4.10 0.39
C SER A 200 7.17 -3.83 -0.69
N GLY A 201 7.88 -4.85 -1.11
CA GLY A 201 8.85 -4.72 -2.17
C GLY A 201 9.50 -6.03 -2.58
N ARG A 202 10.36 -5.94 -3.60
CA ARG A 202 11.13 -7.07 -4.10
C ARG A 202 12.59 -6.67 -4.30
N LEU A 203 13.48 -7.45 -3.70
CA LEU A 203 14.93 -7.28 -3.85
C LEU A 203 15.41 -7.87 -5.19
N GLY A 204 16.57 -7.43 -5.64
CA GLY A 204 17.15 -7.83 -6.92
C GLY A 204 17.47 -9.33 -7.08
N ASP A 205 17.55 -10.07 -5.95
CA ASP A 205 17.66 -11.52 -5.97
C ASP A 205 16.29 -12.22 -6.16
N GLY A 206 15.20 -11.46 -6.21
CA GLY A 206 13.84 -11.96 -6.33
C GLY A 206 13.11 -12.18 -5.00
N THR A 207 13.74 -11.92 -3.86
CA THR A 207 13.08 -11.99 -2.55
C THR A 207 12.04 -10.89 -2.44
N ALA A 208 10.76 -11.23 -2.32
CA ALA A 208 9.70 -10.30 -1.97
C ALA A 208 9.49 -10.25 -0.45
N PHE A 209 9.02 -9.12 0.04
CA PHE A 209 8.73 -8.93 1.48
C PHE A 209 7.53 -8.02 1.68
N HIS A 210 6.92 -8.18 2.84
CA HIS A 210 5.84 -7.32 3.32
C HIS A 210 5.95 -7.12 4.83
N GLY A 211 5.56 -5.94 5.31
CA GLY A 211 5.43 -5.67 6.74
C GLY A 211 4.58 -4.45 7.03
N MET A 212 3.91 -4.48 8.17
CA MET A 212 3.06 -3.39 8.66
C MET A 212 3.29 -3.13 10.14
N GLN A 213 3.32 -1.86 10.52
CA GLN A 213 3.33 -1.39 11.90
C GLN A 213 2.27 -0.32 12.08
N ALA A 214 1.50 -0.41 13.16
CA ALA A 214 0.63 0.67 13.58
C ALA A 214 1.07 1.25 14.94
N ASN A 215 0.67 2.49 15.19
CA ASN A 215 0.91 3.19 16.43
C ASN A 215 -0.41 3.62 17.05
N ILE A 216 -0.70 3.08 18.23
CA ILE A 216 -1.92 3.34 19.02
C ILE A 216 -1.56 3.89 20.41
N GLY A 217 -0.57 4.81 20.48
CA GLY A 217 0.09 5.24 21.71
C GLY A 217 1.35 4.43 22.03
N PHE A 218 1.50 3.28 21.42
CA PHE A 218 2.73 2.47 21.33
C PHE A 218 2.74 1.75 19.98
N ALA A 219 3.94 1.35 19.53
CA ALA A 219 4.09 0.65 18.26
C ALA A 219 3.66 -0.81 18.38
N ILE A 220 2.84 -1.27 17.44
CA ILE A 220 2.47 -2.67 17.26
C ILE A 220 2.94 -3.08 15.87
N GLY A 221 3.93 -3.98 15.81
CA GLY A 221 4.31 -4.66 14.58
C GLY A 221 3.37 -5.84 14.33
N TRP A 222 2.71 -5.84 13.16
CA TRP A 222 1.98 -7.01 12.71
C TRP A 222 2.91 -8.07 12.15
N PRO A 223 2.46 -9.31 12.10
CA PRO A 223 3.18 -10.35 11.38
C PRO A 223 3.44 -9.92 9.94
N SER A 224 4.60 -10.30 9.44
CA SER A 224 5.09 -9.99 8.11
C SER A 224 5.37 -11.28 7.33
N PHE A 225 5.74 -11.16 6.08
CA PHE A 225 6.17 -12.29 5.29
C PHE A 225 7.38 -11.97 4.42
N ALA A 226 8.06 -13.02 4.01
CA ALA A 226 9.00 -12.99 2.90
C ALA A 226 8.69 -14.12 1.92
N VAL A 227 8.93 -13.86 0.63
CA VAL A 227 8.90 -14.86 -0.43
C VAL A 227 10.31 -14.93 -1.00
N PRO A 228 11.09 -15.96 -0.66
CA PRO A 228 12.43 -16.14 -1.22
C PRO A 228 12.36 -16.44 -2.73
N PRO A 229 13.48 -16.37 -3.47
CA PRO A 229 13.51 -16.70 -4.90
C PRO A 229 13.02 -18.13 -5.21
N SER A 230 13.05 -19.03 -4.25
CA SER A 230 12.46 -20.36 -4.35
C SER A 230 10.93 -20.37 -4.46
N GLY A 231 10.28 -19.24 -4.18
CA GLY A 231 8.85 -19.01 -4.46
C GLY A 231 7.89 -19.43 -3.36
N GLU A 232 8.33 -19.88 -2.20
CA GLU A 232 7.42 -20.19 -1.08
C GLU A 232 7.35 -19.07 -0.06
N LEU A 233 6.12 -18.52 0.13
CA LEU A 233 5.84 -17.53 1.16
C LEU A 233 6.11 -18.10 2.56
N SER A 234 6.92 -17.37 3.33
CA SER A 234 7.27 -17.67 4.72
C SER A 234 6.73 -16.59 5.64
N HIS A 235 5.96 -17.01 6.64
CA HIS A 235 5.53 -16.14 7.74
C HIS A 235 6.74 -15.72 8.59
N LEU A 236 6.81 -14.43 8.90
CA LEU A 236 7.81 -13.85 9.79
C LEU A 236 7.12 -13.27 11.02
N THR A 237 7.70 -13.52 12.20
CA THR A 237 7.18 -12.99 13.46
C THR A 237 7.83 -11.65 13.77
N GLY A 238 6.99 -10.63 13.81
CA GLY A 238 7.41 -9.27 14.15
C GLY A 238 7.93 -8.48 12.94
N PHE A 239 7.50 -7.25 12.91
CA PHE A 239 7.96 -6.21 12.00
C PHE A 239 8.02 -4.93 12.81
N CYS A 240 9.06 -4.15 12.67
CA CYS A 240 9.07 -2.79 13.18
C CYS A 240 9.78 -1.86 12.21
N ALA A 241 9.38 -0.59 12.27
CA ALA A 241 9.89 0.44 11.39
C ALA A 241 10.21 1.71 12.17
N HIS A 242 11.25 2.40 11.73
CA HIS A 242 11.58 3.74 12.16
C HIS A 242 11.67 4.65 10.93
N THR A 243 11.05 5.83 11.00
CA THR A 243 11.04 6.78 9.88
C THR A 243 11.57 8.14 10.32
N ASP A 244 12.54 8.63 9.56
CA ASP A 244 12.99 10.02 9.64
C ASP A 244 12.08 10.87 8.72
N PHE A 245 11.41 11.87 9.28
CA PHE A 245 10.53 12.80 8.56
C PHE A 245 11.16 14.18 8.41
N GLY A 246 10.96 14.78 7.24
CA GLY A 246 11.26 16.19 7.01
C GLY A 246 10.35 17.14 7.80
N ALA A 247 10.71 18.41 7.83
CA ALA A 247 9.89 19.45 8.45
C ALA A 247 8.49 19.58 7.75
N ASP A 248 8.44 19.28 6.46
CA ASP A 248 7.24 19.24 5.63
C ASP A 248 6.32 18.03 5.91
N GLY A 249 6.78 17.07 6.72
CA GLY A 249 6.04 15.85 7.05
C GLY A 249 6.28 14.70 6.08
N PHE A 250 7.02 14.90 4.99
CA PHE A 250 7.35 13.79 4.10
C PHE A 250 8.46 12.92 4.68
N PRO A 251 8.36 11.59 4.55
CA PRO A 251 9.41 10.67 4.98
C PRO A 251 10.66 10.85 4.12
N GLN A 252 11.82 10.86 4.76
CA GLN A 252 13.12 10.94 4.09
C GLN A 252 13.79 9.57 4.00
N ARG A 253 13.60 8.76 5.04
CA ARG A 253 14.18 7.43 5.15
C ARG A 253 13.40 6.62 6.17
N SER A 254 13.19 5.33 5.88
CA SER A 254 12.69 4.38 6.86
C SER A 254 13.67 3.22 7.04
N ARG A 255 13.90 2.81 8.28
CA ARG A 255 14.56 1.56 8.61
C ARG A 255 13.49 0.54 8.93
N LEU A 256 13.48 -0.56 8.19
CA LEU A 256 12.52 -1.64 8.32
C LEU A 256 13.24 -2.85 8.90
N ARG A 257 12.73 -3.37 9.99
CA ARG A 257 13.23 -4.60 10.60
C ARG A 257 12.30 -5.74 10.28
N LEU A 258 12.68 -6.51 9.27
CA LEU A 258 12.13 -7.84 9.05
C LEU A 258 13.07 -8.85 9.72
N PRO A 259 12.55 -9.90 10.36
CA PRO A 259 13.40 -10.94 10.93
C PRO A 259 14.40 -11.50 9.91
N GLY A 260 15.68 -11.36 10.20
CA GLY A 260 16.77 -11.85 9.35
C GLY A 260 17.12 -10.98 8.12
N ALA A 261 16.42 -9.88 7.88
CA ALA A 261 16.67 -9.02 6.72
C ALA A 261 16.31 -7.55 7.00
N PRO A 262 17.11 -6.81 7.79
CA PRO A 262 16.91 -5.36 7.91
C PRO A 262 17.07 -4.66 6.58
N LEU A 263 16.18 -3.69 6.31
CA LEU A 263 16.16 -2.90 5.08
C LEU A 263 16.15 -1.41 5.41
N THR A 264 16.78 -0.64 4.55
CA THR A 264 16.61 0.81 4.49
C THR A 264 15.77 1.16 3.28
N ALA A 265 14.66 1.88 3.49
CA ALA A 265 13.78 2.38 2.44
C ALA A 265 14.05 3.87 2.22
N ILE A 266 14.36 4.25 0.97
CA ILE A 266 14.54 5.64 0.55
C ILE A 266 13.45 5.96 -0.47
N PRO A 267 12.57 6.97 -0.21
CA PRO A 267 11.61 7.43 -1.20
C PRO A 267 12.28 7.98 -2.46
N LEU A 268 11.86 7.49 -3.62
CA LEU A 268 12.32 7.95 -4.93
C LEU A 268 11.31 8.91 -5.57
N ALA A 269 10.03 8.63 -5.39
CA ALA A 269 8.95 9.45 -5.93
C ALA A 269 7.69 9.28 -5.08
N PHE A 270 7.07 10.40 -4.70
CA PHE A 270 5.89 10.40 -3.84
C PHE A 270 4.58 10.37 -4.64
N ALA A 271 3.60 9.70 -4.09
CA ALA A 271 2.25 9.54 -4.61
C ALA A 271 1.20 9.77 -3.49
N PRO A 272 1.16 10.97 -2.88
CA PRO A 272 0.39 11.22 -1.68
C PRO A 272 -1.10 11.47 -1.97
N VAL A 273 -1.94 11.22 -0.95
CA VAL A 273 -3.34 11.64 -0.94
C VAL A 273 -3.71 12.26 0.40
N ALA A 274 -4.72 13.15 0.40
CA ALA A 274 -5.34 13.67 1.61
C ALA A 274 -6.70 12.98 1.81
N MET A 275 -7.04 12.70 3.07
CA MET A 275 -8.29 12.07 3.45
C MET A 275 -9.02 12.94 4.46
N THR A 276 -10.28 13.29 4.14
CA THR A 276 -11.14 14.04 5.06
C THR A 276 -12.23 13.14 5.59
N SER A 277 -12.34 13.07 6.92
CA SER A 277 -13.37 12.28 7.62
C SER A 277 -14.76 12.93 7.53
N PRO A 278 -15.85 12.20 7.86
CA PRO A 278 -17.18 12.77 7.93
C PRO A 278 -17.31 13.95 8.90
N ASP A 279 -16.51 13.98 9.94
CA ASP A 279 -16.47 15.03 10.98
C ASP A 279 -15.40 16.12 10.70
N GLY A 280 -14.75 16.10 9.51
CA GLY A 280 -13.83 17.14 9.05
C GLY A 280 -12.37 16.99 9.50
N ARG A 281 -11.99 15.89 10.18
CA ARG A 281 -10.57 15.60 10.45
C ARG A 281 -9.84 15.32 9.14
N VAL A 282 -8.63 15.84 9.00
CA VAL A 282 -7.79 15.59 7.81
C VAL A 282 -6.60 14.72 8.19
N ALA A 283 -6.40 13.64 7.47
CA ALA A 283 -5.18 12.85 7.53
C ALA A 283 -4.40 12.99 6.22
N HIS A 284 -3.09 13.11 6.32
CA HIS A 284 -2.19 13.03 5.19
C HIS A 284 -1.70 11.60 5.03
N PHE A 285 -1.58 11.18 3.79
CA PHE A 285 -1.17 9.84 3.47
C PHE A 285 -0.02 9.87 2.44
N PRO A 286 1.20 10.23 2.86
CA PRO A 286 2.35 10.11 1.99
C PRO A 286 2.57 8.64 1.66
N ARG A 287 2.73 8.39 0.37
CA ARG A 287 3.07 7.09 -0.21
C ARG A 287 4.21 7.32 -1.16
N ALA A 288 5.10 6.38 -1.28
CA ALA A 288 6.22 6.51 -2.18
C ALA A 288 6.63 5.20 -2.82
N LEU A 289 7.03 5.27 -4.09
CA LEU A 289 7.93 4.31 -4.67
C LEU A 289 9.28 4.48 -3.97
N CYS A 290 9.80 3.40 -3.39
CA CYS A 290 11.03 3.38 -2.61
C CYS A 290 12.09 2.49 -3.25
N GLU A 291 13.35 2.88 -3.07
CA GLU A 291 14.47 1.96 -3.14
C GLU A 291 14.69 1.34 -1.77
N PHE A 292 14.86 0.03 -1.74
CA PHE A 292 15.20 -0.73 -0.55
C PHE A 292 16.61 -1.25 -0.66
N THR A 293 17.42 -0.99 0.38
CA THR A 293 18.77 -1.54 0.50
C THR A 293 18.83 -2.44 1.71
N ALA A 294 19.16 -3.71 1.51
CA ALA A 294 19.44 -4.65 2.59
C ALA A 294 20.85 -4.46 3.14
N ASP A 295 21.08 -4.87 4.40
CA ASP A 295 22.39 -4.76 5.06
C ASP A 295 23.49 -5.57 4.32
N ASP A 296 23.13 -6.57 3.55
CA ASP A 296 24.04 -7.36 2.72
C ASP A 296 24.31 -6.74 1.33
N GLY A 297 23.75 -5.55 1.07
CA GLY A 297 23.97 -4.77 -0.15
C GLY A 297 23.02 -5.10 -1.31
N ARG A 298 22.03 -6.00 -1.13
CA ARG A 298 20.98 -6.21 -2.13
C ARG A 298 20.12 -4.97 -2.22
N ILE A 299 19.79 -4.56 -3.44
CA ILE A 299 18.90 -3.44 -3.74
C ILE A 299 17.61 -3.99 -4.34
N GLY A 300 16.49 -3.31 -4.06
CA GLY A 300 15.20 -3.61 -4.64
C GLY A 300 14.27 -2.41 -4.62
N TYR A 301 13.05 -2.60 -5.09
CA TYR A 301 12.08 -1.52 -5.21
C TYR A 301 10.70 -1.99 -4.76
N GLY A 302 9.84 -1.04 -4.44
CA GLY A 302 8.47 -1.30 -4.01
C GLY A 302 7.85 -0.08 -3.37
N TRP A 303 6.86 -0.29 -2.54
CA TRP A 303 6.05 0.78 -1.98
C TRP A 303 6.16 0.84 -0.47
N THR A 304 6.15 2.06 0.04
CA THR A 304 5.93 2.32 1.46
C THR A 304 4.87 3.42 1.60
N GLU A 305 3.98 3.25 2.55
CA GLU A 305 2.94 4.22 2.89
C GLU A 305 2.98 4.55 4.38
N TRP A 306 2.67 5.80 4.70
CA TRP A 306 2.63 6.32 6.07
C TRP A 306 1.31 7.04 6.29
N ASN A 307 0.48 6.54 7.18
CA ASN A 307 -0.72 7.28 7.57
C ASN A 307 -0.41 8.29 8.66
N GLN A 308 -0.75 9.54 8.42
CA GLN A 308 -0.49 10.68 9.30
C GLN A 308 -1.83 11.33 9.71
N PRO A 309 -2.53 10.77 10.73
CA PRO A 309 -3.74 11.38 11.29
C PRO A 309 -3.41 12.71 11.98
N PRO A 310 -4.43 13.54 12.33
CA PRO A 310 -4.22 14.75 13.12
C PRO A 310 -3.39 14.47 14.37
N GLY A 311 -2.36 15.29 14.62
CA GLY A 311 -1.47 15.10 15.78
C GLY A 311 -0.52 13.91 15.70
N TRP A 312 -0.36 13.29 14.55
CA TRP A 312 0.45 12.10 14.36
C TRP A 312 1.89 12.20 14.90
N ARG A 313 2.46 13.42 14.94
CA ARG A 313 3.80 13.65 15.50
C ARG A 313 3.84 13.41 17.01
N ASP A 314 2.71 13.58 17.69
CA ASP A 314 2.58 13.43 19.15
C ASP A 314 2.20 11.98 19.54
N HIS A 315 1.74 11.16 18.60
CA HIS A 315 1.18 9.83 18.82
C HIS A 315 2.15 8.66 18.63
N GLY A 316 3.44 8.87 18.84
CA GLY A 316 4.33 7.74 19.00
C GLY A 316 5.24 7.37 17.83
N TRP A 317 5.29 8.15 16.76
CA TRP A 317 6.44 8.10 15.85
C TRP A 317 7.74 8.48 16.58
N SER A 318 7.64 9.21 17.70
CA SER A 318 8.74 9.51 18.61
C SER A 318 9.26 8.30 19.39
N PHE A 319 8.45 7.26 19.59
CA PHE A 319 8.94 6.00 20.19
C PHE A 319 9.86 5.22 19.25
N LEU A 320 9.79 5.49 17.98
CA LEU A 320 10.68 4.94 16.97
C LEU A 320 11.88 5.86 16.70
N GLY A 321 11.92 7.02 17.37
CA GLY A 321 12.91 8.09 17.16
C GLY A 321 14.18 7.95 17.96
N ASP A 322 14.27 7.06 18.93
CA ASP A 322 15.50 6.83 19.69
C ASP A 322 16.25 5.62 19.10
N SER A 323 17.13 5.90 18.16
CA SER A 323 18.01 4.88 17.56
C SER A 323 18.87 4.14 18.61
N SER A 324 19.09 4.73 19.79
CA SER A 324 19.86 4.13 20.88
C SER A 324 19.10 2.99 21.56
N VAL A 325 17.78 3.07 21.69
CA VAL A 325 16.95 1.99 22.27
C VAL A 325 16.80 0.83 21.28
N ALA A 326 16.76 1.13 19.98
CA ALA A 326 16.62 0.13 18.94
C ALA A 326 17.84 -0.80 18.83
N ASP A 327 19.04 -0.29 19.10
CA ASP A 327 20.28 -1.09 19.04
C ASP A 327 20.54 -1.86 20.35
N ALA A 328 20.04 -1.36 21.50
CA ALA A 328 20.24 -2.01 22.79
C ALA A 328 19.41 -3.30 22.97
N ASP A 329 18.18 -3.36 22.40
CA ASP A 329 17.32 -4.55 22.51
C ASP A 329 17.81 -5.75 21.64
N LEU A 330 18.66 -5.49 20.63
CA LEU A 330 19.26 -6.55 19.82
C LEU A 330 20.49 -7.18 20.46
N ALA A 331 21.22 -6.43 21.28
CA ALA A 331 22.40 -6.93 21.98
C ALA A 331 22.05 -7.82 23.19
N GLY A 332 20.84 -7.66 23.77
CA GLY A 332 20.42 -8.34 25.00
C GLY A 332 19.80 -9.73 24.84
N ARG A 333 19.45 -10.18 23.60
CA ARG A 333 18.81 -11.50 23.38
C ARG A 333 19.72 -12.56 22.75
N GLY A 334 21.01 -12.29 22.67
CA GLY A 334 22.02 -13.23 22.12
C GLY A 334 22.78 -14.05 23.17
N GLY A 335 22.35 -14.11 24.40
CA GLY A 335 23.04 -14.85 25.44
C GLY A 335 22.07 -15.44 26.45
N ASP A 336 21.72 -16.68 26.31
CA ASP A 336 21.66 -17.72 27.30
C ASP A 336 20.83 -18.92 26.78
N GLY A 337 21.50 -19.76 26.03
CA GLY A 337 21.09 -21.14 25.77
C GLY A 337 22.18 -22.06 26.32
N LYS A 338 22.08 -22.44 27.58
CA LYS A 338 22.66 -23.65 28.12
C LYS A 338 21.57 -24.52 28.67
#